data_de18f03ee0694a4d4fd6ea860792ab86
#
_entry.id   de18f03ee0694a4d4fd6ea860792ab86
#
_cell.length_a   1.000
_cell.length_b   1.000
_cell.length_c   1.000
_cell.angle_alpha   90.00
_cell.angle_beta   90.00
_cell.angle_gamma   90.00
#
_symmetry.space_group_name_H-M   'P 1'
#
loop_
_entity.id
_entity.type
_entity.pdbx_description
1 polymer ?
#
loop_
_entity_poly.entity_id
_entity_poly.type
_entity_poly.pdbx_seq_one_letter_code
_entity_poly.pdbx_strand_id
1 'polypeptide(L)'
;MILLVKLILAHLIGDFLVQPTRWVVHKQQHKLKSGYLYLHILIHGILAFVLVGESAFLIPAIVLALLHGVIDSLKLSFQTVATQRRWYIADQMLHFLVILGICTYWSEGEVLLNYPTDGFWIVFTGAVLLTKPASITIKNLISTWTPDTTPDDQSLQNAGNYIGMLERLFVFAFLITGHFDAVGLLLGAKSIFRFGDLTGNKDRKFTEYVLIGTLLSFGIAMITGGVAVWLLAELL
;
A
#
# COMPACT_ATOMS: atom_id res chain seq x y z
N MET A 1 -14.89 2.40 -13.74
CA MET A 1 -14.00 2.89 -12.64
C MET A 1 -14.08 2.05 -11.37
N ILE A 2 -15.27 1.64 -10.91
CA ILE A 2 -15.40 0.82 -9.68
C ILE A 2 -14.65 -0.52 -9.73
N LEU A 3 -14.57 -1.16 -10.89
CA LEU A 3 -13.81 -2.40 -11.08
C LEU A 3 -12.34 -2.21 -10.72
N LEU A 4 -11.71 -1.14 -11.20
CA LEU A 4 -10.32 -0.81 -10.89
C LEU A 4 -10.10 -0.63 -9.38
N VAL A 5 -10.99 0.12 -8.72
CA VAL A 5 -10.92 0.36 -7.26
C VAL A 5 -11.06 -0.96 -6.49
N LYS A 6 -12.01 -1.82 -6.87
CA LYS A 6 -12.21 -3.13 -6.24
C LYS A 6 -11.03 -4.08 -6.46
N LEU A 7 -10.40 -4.09 -7.64
CA LEU A 7 -9.24 -4.93 -7.92
C LEU A 7 -7.98 -4.42 -7.21
N ILE A 8 -7.79 -3.08 -7.11
CA ILE A 8 -6.75 -2.51 -6.28
C ILE A 8 -6.96 -2.92 -4.81
N LEU A 9 -8.20 -2.83 -4.30
CA LEU A 9 -8.52 -3.25 -2.94
C LEU A 9 -8.22 -4.74 -2.72
N ALA A 10 -8.60 -5.62 -3.67
CA ALA A 10 -8.29 -7.05 -3.62
C ALA A 10 -6.78 -7.29 -3.49
N HIS A 11 -5.99 -6.61 -4.31
CA HIS A 11 -4.54 -6.71 -4.28
C HIS A 11 -3.95 -6.21 -2.94
N LEU A 12 -4.40 -5.04 -2.45
CA LEU A 12 -3.94 -4.49 -1.18
C LEU A 12 -4.26 -5.42 0.01
N ILE A 13 -5.46 -6.00 0.03
CA ILE A 13 -5.85 -6.95 1.07
C ILE A 13 -4.98 -8.21 0.98
N GLY A 14 -4.81 -8.78 -0.22
CA GLY A 14 -4.05 -10.01 -0.43
C GLY A 14 -2.59 -9.87 -0.03
N ASP A 15 -1.90 -8.83 -0.49
CA ASP A 15 -0.47 -8.65 -0.27
C ASP A 15 -0.12 -8.16 1.14
N PHE A 16 -0.94 -7.26 1.70
CA PHE A 16 -0.53 -6.54 2.91
C PHE A 16 -1.31 -6.90 4.16
N LEU A 17 -2.57 -7.36 4.05
CA LEU A 17 -3.41 -7.66 5.20
C LEU A 17 -3.49 -9.15 5.49
N VAL A 18 -3.71 -9.97 4.46
CA VAL A 18 -3.92 -11.41 4.61
C VAL A 18 -2.62 -12.21 4.58
N GLN A 19 -1.52 -11.64 4.07
CA GLN A 19 -0.21 -12.28 4.03
C GLN A 19 0.60 -12.05 5.32
N PRO A 20 0.69 -13.03 6.25
CA PRO A 20 1.51 -12.90 7.46
C PRO A 20 3.01 -12.93 7.12
N THR A 21 3.83 -12.27 7.93
CA THR A 21 5.30 -12.27 7.78
C THR A 21 5.89 -13.68 7.68
N ARG A 22 5.31 -14.65 8.40
CA ARG A 22 5.71 -16.07 8.33
C ARG A 22 5.66 -16.64 6.91
N TRP A 23 4.62 -16.29 6.14
CA TRP A 23 4.48 -16.76 4.76
C TRP A 23 5.53 -16.11 3.85
N VAL A 24 5.78 -14.82 4.05
CA VAL A 24 6.82 -14.10 3.30
C VAL A 24 8.19 -14.72 3.51
N VAL A 25 8.58 -14.97 4.77
CA VAL A 25 9.86 -15.62 5.10
C VAL A 25 9.94 -17.02 4.51
N HIS A 26 8.89 -17.83 4.64
CA HIS A 26 8.85 -19.17 4.07
C HIS A 26 8.95 -19.16 2.52
N LYS A 27 8.25 -18.22 1.85
CA LYS A 27 8.37 -18.02 0.39
C LYS A 27 9.81 -17.66 -0.01
N GLN A 28 10.47 -16.79 0.75
CA GLN A 28 11.87 -16.39 0.47
C GLN A 28 12.85 -17.57 0.62
N GLN A 29 12.65 -18.45 1.61
CA GLN A 29 13.50 -19.60 1.86
C GLN A 29 13.28 -20.75 0.85
N HIS A 30 12.02 -21.07 0.57
CA HIS A 30 11.65 -22.25 -0.24
C HIS A 30 11.28 -21.89 -1.70
N LYS A 31 11.20 -20.59 -2.01
CA LYS A 31 10.89 -20.07 -3.37
C LYS A 31 9.65 -20.76 -3.96
N LEU A 32 9.77 -21.32 -5.16
CA LEU A 32 8.68 -22.00 -5.88
C LEU A 32 8.17 -23.27 -5.19
N LYS A 33 8.94 -23.83 -4.25
CA LYS A 33 8.52 -25.01 -3.46
C LYS A 33 7.64 -24.64 -2.24
N SER A 34 7.41 -23.35 -1.99
CA SER A 34 6.60 -22.90 -0.88
C SER A 34 5.10 -23.08 -1.17
N GLY A 35 4.41 -23.91 -0.38
CA GLY A 35 2.94 -24.04 -0.46
C GLY A 35 2.20 -22.73 -0.18
N TYR A 36 2.80 -21.81 0.60
CA TYR A 36 2.23 -20.48 0.83
C TYR A 36 2.25 -19.57 -0.40
N LEU A 37 3.08 -19.85 -1.40
CA LEU A 37 3.01 -19.15 -2.68
C LEU A 37 1.69 -19.46 -3.40
N TYR A 38 1.35 -20.73 -3.51
CA TYR A 38 0.13 -21.18 -4.18
C TYR A 38 -1.14 -20.76 -3.43
N LEU A 39 -1.10 -20.83 -2.10
CA LEU A 39 -2.20 -20.35 -1.26
C LEU A 39 -2.41 -18.83 -1.45
N HIS A 40 -1.34 -18.06 -1.53
CA HIS A 40 -1.39 -16.62 -1.77
C HIS A 40 -1.99 -16.30 -3.15
N ILE A 41 -1.58 -17.01 -4.20
CA ILE A 41 -2.15 -16.89 -5.54
C ILE A 41 -3.67 -17.17 -5.53
N LEU A 42 -4.09 -18.25 -4.85
CA LEU A 42 -5.50 -18.60 -4.72
C LEU A 42 -6.31 -17.50 -4.00
N ILE A 43 -5.76 -16.94 -2.92
CA ILE A 43 -6.39 -15.84 -2.18
C ILE A 43 -6.62 -14.63 -3.08
N HIS A 44 -5.65 -14.26 -3.93
CA HIS A 44 -5.82 -13.15 -4.87
C HIS A 44 -6.95 -13.39 -5.86
N GLY A 45 -7.07 -14.58 -6.41
CA GLY A 45 -8.18 -14.94 -7.29
C GLY A 45 -9.54 -14.87 -6.58
N ILE A 46 -9.63 -15.43 -5.37
CA ILE A 46 -10.85 -15.38 -4.56
C ILE A 46 -11.23 -13.93 -4.22
N LEU A 47 -10.27 -13.13 -3.75
CA LEU A 47 -10.54 -11.72 -3.39
C LEU A 47 -11.01 -10.91 -4.60
N ALA A 48 -10.36 -11.08 -5.76
CA ALA A 48 -10.77 -10.41 -6.99
C ALA A 48 -12.19 -10.81 -7.40
N PHE A 49 -12.49 -12.10 -7.39
CA PHE A 49 -13.83 -12.61 -7.75
C PHE A 49 -14.91 -12.12 -6.78
N VAL A 50 -14.68 -12.23 -5.47
CA VAL A 50 -15.65 -11.86 -4.44
C VAL A 50 -15.92 -10.35 -4.42
N LEU A 51 -14.88 -9.52 -4.54
CA LEU A 51 -15.03 -8.05 -4.50
C LEU A 51 -15.69 -7.51 -5.76
N VAL A 52 -15.46 -8.13 -6.93
CA VAL A 52 -16.18 -7.76 -8.15
C VAL A 52 -17.64 -8.17 -8.03
N GLY A 53 -17.92 -9.40 -7.56
CA GLY A 53 -19.29 -9.86 -7.29
C GLY A 53 -20.07 -10.30 -8.53
N GLU A 54 -19.41 -10.48 -9.67
CA GLU A 54 -20.02 -10.91 -10.94
C GLU A 54 -19.55 -12.32 -11.32
N SER A 55 -20.50 -13.25 -11.55
CA SER A 55 -20.14 -14.63 -11.90
C SER A 55 -19.33 -14.72 -13.21
N ALA A 56 -19.60 -13.84 -14.17
CA ALA A 56 -18.84 -13.76 -15.42
C ALA A 56 -17.37 -13.36 -15.22
N PHE A 57 -17.04 -12.72 -14.10
CA PHE A 57 -15.65 -12.31 -13.77
C PHE A 57 -14.78 -13.48 -13.31
N LEU A 58 -15.27 -14.70 -13.21
CA LEU A 58 -14.51 -15.86 -12.75
C LEU A 58 -13.24 -16.10 -13.58
N ILE A 59 -13.34 -16.07 -14.91
CA ILE A 59 -12.19 -16.28 -15.81
C ILE A 59 -11.14 -15.15 -15.65
N PRO A 60 -11.51 -13.85 -15.72
CA PRO A 60 -10.57 -12.76 -15.43
C PRO A 60 -9.90 -12.86 -14.04
N ALA A 61 -10.64 -13.28 -13.01
CA ALA A 61 -10.08 -13.46 -11.67
C ALA A 61 -9.02 -14.58 -11.63
N ILE A 62 -9.25 -15.68 -12.34
CA ILE A 62 -8.26 -16.77 -12.50
C ILE A 62 -7.03 -16.27 -13.26
N VAL A 63 -7.20 -15.54 -14.35
CA VAL A 63 -6.10 -14.96 -15.13
C VAL A 63 -5.29 -14.00 -14.28
N LEU A 64 -5.96 -13.13 -13.52
CA LEU A 64 -5.32 -12.19 -12.59
C LEU A 64 -4.49 -12.95 -11.54
N ALA A 65 -5.04 -13.99 -10.94
CA ALA A 65 -4.34 -14.81 -9.95
C ALA A 65 -3.10 -15.49 -10.54
N LEU A 66 -3.20 -16.04 -11.74
CA LEU A 66 -2.08 -16.68 -12.43
C LEU A 66 -0.97 -15.67 -12.76
N LEU A 67 -1.32 -14.51 -13.31
CA LEU A 67 -0.37 -13.45 -13.62
C LEU A 67 0.29 -12.90 -12.35
N HIS A 68 -0.47 -12.72 -11.26
CA HIS A 68 0.07 -12.38 -9.95
C HIS A 68 1.10 -13.42 -9.49
N GLY A 69 0.78 -14.70 -9.62
CA GLY A 69 1.68 -15.79 -9.27
C GLY A 69 2.95 -15.83 -10.12
N VAL A 70 2.87 -15.48 -11.40
CA VAL A 70 4.05 -15.37 -12.28
C VAL A 70 4.98 -14.26 -11.79
N ILE A 71 4.43 -13.07 -11.48
CA ILE A 71 5.21 -11.92 -11.00
C ILE A 71 5.89 -12.27 -9.66
N ASP A 72 5.15 -12.83 -8.69
CA ASP A 72 5.69 -13.28 -7.41
C ASP A 72 6.80 -14.33 -7.60
N SER A 73 6.61 -15.27 -8.52
CA SER A 73 7.60 -16.32 -8.83
C SER A 73 8.89 -15.76 -9.41
N LEU A 74 8.79 -14.78 -10.32
CA LEU A 74 9.94 -14.08 -10.88
C LEU A 74 10.70 -13.32 -9.78
N LYS A 75 9.99 -12.55 -8.95
CA LYS A 75 10.56 -11.86 -7.81
C LYS A 75 11.32 -12.82 -6.88
N LEU A 76 10.68 -13.91 -6.45
CA LEU A 76 11.30 -14.89 -5.56
C LEU A 76 12.53 -15.58 -6.18
N SER A 77 12.55 -15.77 -7.51
CA SER A 77 13.65 -16.41 -8.21
C SER A 77 14.87 -15.51 -8.34
N PHE A 78 14.67 -14.23 -8.66
CA PHE A 78 15.74 -13.29 -9.03
C PHE A 78 16.10 -12.27 -7.96
N GLN A 79 15.26 -12.11 -6.93
CA GLN A 79 15.54 -11.18 -5.84
C GLN A 79 16.74 -11.62 -5.00
N THR A 80 17.65 -10.67 -4.74
CA THR A 80 18.75 -10.78 -3.78
C THR A 80 18.59 -9.74 -2.68
N VAL A 81 19.35 -9.86 -1.60
CA VAL A 81 19.35 -8.85 -0.51
C VAL A 81 19.65 -7.45 -1.06
N ALA A 82 20.62 -7.32 -1.98
CA ALA A 82 21.00 -6.04 -2.58
C ALA A 82 19.94 -5.46 -3.52
N THR A 83 19.11 -6.30 -4.13
CA THR A 83 18.11 -5.87 -5.12
C THR A 83 16.68 -5.85 -4.57
N GLN A 84 16.47 -6.20 -3.30
CA GLN A 84 15.16 -6.36 -2.67
C GLN A 84 14.25 -5.13 -2.85
N ARG A 85 14.79 -3.91 -2.66
CA ARG A 85 14.04 -2.67 -2.85
C ARG A 85 13.57 -2.47 -4.29
N ARG A 86 14.46 -2.73 -5.26
CA ARG A 86 14.14 -2.59 -6.70
C ARG A 86 13.07 -3.60 -7.11
N TRP A 87 13.21 -4.84 -6.65
CA TRP A 87 12.22 -5.89 -6.89
C TRP A 87 10.88 -5.59 -6.24
N TYR A 88 10.86 -4.99 -5.04
CA TYR A 88 9.61 -4.56 -4.42
C TYR A 88 8.87 -3.53 -5.28
N ILE A 89 9.57 -2.52 -5.79
CA ILE A 89 8.96 -1.48 -6.64
C ILE A 89 8.48 -2.09 -7.97
N ALA A 90 9.33 -2.88 -8.64
CA ALA A 90 8.98 -3.53 -9.90
C ALA A 90 7.77 -4.45 -9.76
N ASP A 91 7.72 -5.24 -8.71
CA ASP A 91 6.64 -6.14 -8.34
C ASP A 91 5.30 -5.39 -8.19
N GLN A 92 5.26 -4.32 -7.40
CA GLN A 92 4.04 -3.53 -7.22
C GLN A 92 3.60 -2.86 -8.53
N MET A 93 4.53 -2.34 -9.32
CA MET A 93 4.23 -1.74 -10.63
C MET A 93 3.68 -2.77 -11.62
N LEU A 94 4.25 -3.98 -11.67
CA LEU A 94 3.79 -5.04 -12.55
C LEU A 94 2.39 -5.53 -12.17
N HIS A 95 2.11 -5.69 -10.87
CA HIS A 95 0.76 -6.04 -10.38
C HIS A 95 -0.26 -4.97 -10.77
N PHE A 96 0.09 -3.70 -10.62
CA PHE A 96 -0.78 -2.60 -11.03
C PHE A 96 -1.04 -2.59 -12.54
N LEU A 97 -0.04 -2.85 -13.38
CA LEU A 97 -0.19 -2.97 -14.83
C LEU A 97 -1.10 -4.14 -15.23
N VAL A 98 -0.97 -5.28 -14.55
CA VAL A 98 -1.87 -6.44 -14.77
C VAL A 98 -3.31 -6.08 -14.40
N ILE A 99 -3.53 -5.41 -13.27
CA ILE A 99 -4.86 -4.94 -12.84
C ILE A 99 -5.45 -4.00 -13.90
N LEU A 100 -4.69 -3.02 -14.38
CA LEU A 100 -5.11 -2.14 -15.46
C LEU A 100 -5.47 -2.91 -16.73
N GLY A 101 -4.61 -3.86 -17.14
CA GLY A 101 -4.86 -4.69 -18.32
C GLY A 101 -6.15 -5.51 -18.21
N ILE A 102 -6.43 -6.10 -17.05
CA ILE A 102 -7.68 -6.82 -16.81
C ILE A 102 -8.89 -5.88 -16.83
N CYS A 103 -8.75 -4.69 -16.22
CA CYS A 103 -9.80 -3.68 -16.25
C CYS A 103 -10.12 -3.24 -17.69
N THR A 104 -9.11 -2.92 -18.49
CA THR A 104 -9.30 -2.49 -19.89
C THR A 104 -9.91 -3.58 -20.74
N TYR A 105 -9.46 -4.83 -20.58
CA TYR A 105 -10.00 -5.97 -21.30
C TYR A 105 -11.47 -6.23 -20.96
N TRP A 106 -11.82 -6.18 -19.66
CA TRP A 106 -13.17 -6.46 -19.19
C TRP A 106 -14.17 -5.38 -19.57
N SER A 107 -13.78 -4.12 -19.58
CA SER A 107 -14.65 -2.98 -19.94
C SER A 107 -14.62 -2.62 -21.42
N GLU A 108 -14.17 -3.51 -22.30
CA GLU A 108 -14.08 -3.30 -23.75
C GLU A 108 -13.39 -1.97 -24.14
N GLY A 109 -12.44 -1.53 -23.33
CA GLY A 109 -11.71 -0.27 -23.53
C GLY A 109 -12.39 0.98 -22.93
N GLU A 110 -13.61 0.89 -22.43
CA GLU A 110 -14.32 2.00 -21.74
C GLU A 110 -13.89 2.12 -20.27
N VAL A 111 -12.62 2.25 -20.02
CA VAL A 111 -12.01 1.99 -18.70
C VAL A 111 -12.39 2.92 -17.59
N LEU A 112 -12.87 4.13 -17.83
CA LEU A 112 -12.73 5.10 -16.75
C LEU A 112 -13.93 6.03 -16.46
N LEU A 113 -14.94 6.14 -17.33
CA LEU A 113 -15.80 7.33 -17.20
C LEU A 113 -17.30 7.08 -17.00
N ASN A 114 -17.85 5.87 -17.20
CA ASN A 114 -19.30 5.72 -17.35
C ASN A 114 -20.08 4.90 -16.31
N TYR A 115 -19.44 4.46 -15.20
CA TYR A 115 -20.18 3.75 -14.16
C TYR A 115 -20.27 4.58 -12.88
N PRO A 116 -21.45 4.69 -12.26
CA PRO A 116 -21.59 5.33 -10.96
C PRO A 116 -20.74 4.55 -9.95
N THR A 117 -19.69 5.18 -9.48
CA THR A 117 -18.80 4.58 -8.48
C THR A 117 -19.40 4.84 -7.11
N ASP A 118 -19.68 3.79 -6.36
CA ASP A 118 -20.05 3.95 -4.96
C ASP A 118 -18.89 4.59 -4.20
N GLY A 119 -19.10 5.78 -3.65
CA GLY A 119 -18.09 6.52 -2.90
C GLY A 119 -17.50 5.73 -1.73
N PHE A 120 -18.28 4.77 -1.19
CA PHE A 120 -17.79 3.84 -0.17
C PHE A 120 -16.52 3.09 -0.62
N TRP A 121 -16.50 2.55 -1.84
CA TRP A 121 -15.34 1.79 -2.32
C TRP A 121 -14.09 2.65 -2.47
N ILE A 122 -14.25 3.91 -2.91
CA ILE A 122 -13.14 4.87 -3.03
C ILE A 122 -12.55 5.16 -1.64
N VAL A 123 -13.40 5.55 -0.71
CA VAL A 123 -12.98 5.89 0.66
C VAL A 123 -12.37 4.68 1.36
N PHE A 124 -12.99 3.52 1.25
CA PHE A 124 -12.51 2.30 1.89
C PHE A 124 -11.15 1.84 1.33
N THR A 125 -10.98 1.87 -0.01
CA THR A 125 -9.70 1.53 -0.65
C THR A 125 -8.60 2.50 -0.26
N GLY A 126 -8.89 3.81 -0.24
CA GLY A 126 -7.95 4.84 0.22
C GLY A 126 -7.54 4.64 1.68
N ALA A 127 -8.50 4.36 2.55
CA ALA A 127 -8.23 4.08 3.96
C ALA A 127 -7.34 2.82 4.13
N VAL A 128 -7.66 1.72 3.43
CA VAL A 128 -6.85 0.48 3.46
C VAL A 128 -5.43 0.75 2.96
N LEU A 129 -5.27 1.46 1.85
CA LEU A 129 -3.96 1.83 1.29
C LEU A 129 -3.09 2.55 2.32
N LEU A 130 -3.66 3.45 3.11
CA LEU A 130 -2.96 4.29 4.10
C LEU A 130 -2.57 3.55 5.39
N THR A 131 -2.99 2.30 5.57
CA THR A 131 -2.60 1.46 6.71
C THR A 131 -1.28 0.73 6.46
N LYS A 132 -1.28 -0.60 6.54
CA LYS A 132 -0.08 -1.45 6.32
C LYS A 132 0.57 -1.26 4.94
N PRO A 133 -0.17 -1.16 3.80
CA PRO A 133 0.45 -0.96 2.50
C PRO A 133 1.38 0.25 2.47
N ALA A 134 0.89 1.43 2.87
CA ALA A 134 1.72 2.63 2.93
C ALA A 134 2.89 2.49 3.89
N SER A 135 2.70 1.87 5.08
CA SER A 135 3.77 1.66 6.05
C SER A 135 4.90 0.79 5.48
N ILE A 136 4.56 -0.31 4.80
CA ILE A 136 5.54 -1.22 4.19
C ILE A 136 6.23 -0.53 3.01
N THR A 137 5.50 0.23 2.19
CA THR A 137 6.05 1.00 1.07
C THR A 137 7.06 2.04 1.57
N ILE A 138 6.70 2.85 2.56
CA ILE A 138 7.60 3.84 3.16
C ILE A 138 8.85 3.16 3.71
N LYS A 139 8.69 2.09 4.51
CA LYS A 139 9.82 1.33 5.07
C LYS A 139 10.77 0.84 3.97
N ASN A 140 10.25 0.32 2.87
CA ASN A 140 11.08 -0.10 1.74
C ASN A 140 11.77 1.07 1.04
N LEU A 141 11.08 2.21 0.85
CA LEU A 141 11.66 3.39 0.21
C LEU A 141 12.82 3.99 1.01
N ILE A 142 12.69 4.05 2.34
CA ILE A 142 13.71 4.66 3.23
C ILE A 142 14.72 3.64 3.76
N SER A 143 14.65 2.38 3.33
CA SER A 143 15.51 1.29 3.87
C SER A 143 17.02 1.54 3.73
N THR A 144 17.44 2.35 2.76
CA THR A 144 18.85 2.73 2.56
C THR A 144 19.36 3.72 3.60
N TRP A 145 18.50 4.42 4.30
CA TRP A 145 18.82 5.42 5.32
C TRP A 145 18.51 4.94 6.74
N THR A 146 18.05 3.69 6.90
CA THR A 146 17.69 3.15 8.22
C THR A 146 18.96 3.10 9.09
N PRO A 147 18.97 3.78 10.26
CA PRO A 147 20.07 3.69 11.21
C PRO A 147 20.16 2.28 11.79
N ASP A 148 21.38 1.91 12.26
CA ASP A 148 21.55 0.67 13.03
C ASP A 148 20.75 0.76 14.33
N THR A 149 19.75 -0.10 14.49
CA THR A 149 18.84 -0.12 15.65
C THR A 149 19.21 -1.26 16.60
N THR A 150 19.13 -0.99 17.90
CA THR A 150 19.30 -2.01 18.93
C THR A 150 18.00 -2.84 19.10
N PRO A 151 18.07 -4.08 19.65
CA PRO A 151 16.88 -4.92 19.88
C PRO A 151 15.79 -4.26 20.74
N ASP A 152 16.15 -3.36 21.64
CA ASP A 152 15.21 -2.64 22.51
C ASP A 152 14.31 -1.64 21.75
N ASP A 153 14.69 -1.26 20.52
CA ASP A 153 13.93 -0.30 19.71
C ASP A 153 12.70 -0.91 19.01
N GLN A 154 12.46 -2.23 19.09
CA GLN A 154 11.35 -2.88 18.38
C GLN A 154 9.97 -2.43 18.87
N SER A 155 9.79 -2.19 20.16
CA SER A 155 8.52 -1.68 20.72
C SER A 155 8.23 -0.27 20.25
N LEU A 156 9.26 0.58 20.19
CA LEU A 156 9.19 1.96 19.68
C LEU A 156 8.91 2.00 18.18
N GLN A 157 9.51 1.08 17.40
CA GLN A 157 9.22 0.95 15.97
C GLN A 157 7.75 0.58 15.71
N ASN A 158 7.18 -0.31 16.49
CA ASN A 158 5.77 -0.66 16.38
C ASN A 158 4.86 0.53 16.72
N ALA A 159 5.15 1.25 17.81
CA ALA A 159 4.42 2.47 18.15
C ALA A 159 4.50 3.52 17.05
N GLY A 160 5.69 3.76 16.48
CA GLY A 160 5.90 4.66 15.35
C GLY A 160 5.09 4.27 14.11
N ASN A 161 4.96 2.97 13.82
CA ASN A 161 4.13 2.48 12.71
C ASN A 161 2.65 2.79 12.94
N TYR A 162 2.12 2.58 14.16
CA TYR A 162 0.72 2.90 14.51
C TYR A 162 0.46 4.41 14.44
N ILE A 163 1.34 5.23 15.00
CA ILE A 163 1.25 6.69 14.92
C ILE A 163 1.20 7.13 13.46
N GLY A 164 2.10 6.62 12.62
CA GLY A 164 2.12 6.94 11.20
C GLY A 164 0.86 6.52 10.45
N MET A 165 0.23 5.39 10.81
CA MET A 165 -1.06 4.98 10.24
C MET A 165 -2.18 5.93 10.65
N LEU A 166 -2.27 6.29 11.93
CA LEU A 166 -3.29 7.21 12.44
C LEU A 166 -3.14 8.59 11.78
N GLU A 167 -1.93 9.13 11.70
CA GLU A 167 -1.67 10.42 11.04
C GLU A 167 -2.14 10.41 9.58
N ARG A 168 -1.82 9.38 8.81
CA ARG A 168 -2.28 9.24 7.43
C ARG A 168 -3.80 9.19 7.31
N LEU A 169 -4.45 8.43 8.20
CA LEU A 169 -5.91 8.34 8.22
C LEU A 169 -6.56 9.67 8.60
N PHE A 170 -5.99 10.44 9.55
CA PHE A 170 -6.47 11.78 9.86
C PHE A 170 -6.32 12.74 8.69
N VAL A 171 -5.13 12.76 8.04
CA VAL A 171 -4.91 13.58 6.82
C VAL A 171 -5.95 13.22 5.76
N PHE A 172 -6.18 11.94 5.51
CA PHE A 172 -7.16 11.46 4.54
C PHE A 172 -8.59 11.92 4.90
N ALA A 173 -8.99 11.75 6.16
CA ALA A 173 -10.30 12.18 6.64
C ALA A 173 -10.48 13.71 6.50
N PHE A 174 -9.46 14.49 6.86
CA PHE A 174 -9.51 15.95 6.72
C PHE A 174 -9.65 16.39 5.26
N LEU A 175 -8.94 15.72 4.34
CA LEU A 175 -9.05 16.03 2.91
C LEU A 175 -10.44 15.70 2.36
N ILE A 176 -11.00 14.52 2.69
CA ILE A 176 -12.33 14.13 2.20
C ILE A 176 -13.43 15.06 2.75
N THR A 177 -13.26 15.54 4.00
CA THR A 177 -14.24 16.44 4.63
C THR A 177 -14.00 17.92 4.35
N GLY A 178 -12.97 18.25 3.54
CA GLY A 178 -12.69 19.63 3.13
C GLY A 178 -11.96 20.47 4.18
N HIS A 179 -11.41 19.87 5.25
CA HIS A 179 -10.70 20.55 6.34
C HIS A 179 -9.19 20.61 6.09
N PHE A 180 -8.77 21.30 5.03
CA PHE A 180 -7.36 21.39 4.62
C PHE A 180 -6.47 22.10 5.65
N ASP A 181 -7.01 23.05 6.40
CA ASP A 181 -6.36 23.74 7.51
C ASP A 181 -5.94 22.80 8.65
N ALA A 182 -6.76 21.78 8.95
CA ALA A 182 -6.45 20.77 9.94
C ALA A 182 -5.23 19.91 9.57
N VAL A 183 -4.98 19.70 8.28
CA VAL A 183 -3.76 19.01 7.80
C VAL A 183 -2.51 19.82 8.15
N GLY A 184 -2.54 21.13 7.93
CA GLY A 184 -1.46 22.04 8.29
C GLY A 184 -1.21 22.08 9.79
N LEU A 185 -2.29 22.13 10.59
CA LEU A 185 -2.20 22.08 12.06
C LEU A 185 -1.57 20.78 12.56
N LEU A 186 -1.98 19.63 12.00
CA LEU A 186 -1.42 18.31 12.37
C LEU A 186 0.08 18.24 12.06
N LEU A 187 0.51 18.72 10.90
CA LEU A 187 1.92 18.75 10.51
C LEU A 187 2.73 19.70 11.40
N GLY A 188 2.17 20.87 11.72
CA GLY A 188 2.77 21.84 12.64
C GLY A 188 2.93 21.30 14.05
N ALA A 189 1.89 20.70 14.60
CA ALA A 189 1.92 20.06 15.91
C ALA A 189 2.98 18.97 16.00
N LYS A 190 3.05 18.08 14.98
CA LYS A 190 4.07 17.04 14.89
C LYS A 190 5.49 17.61 14.87
N SER A 191 5.69 18.72 14.18
CA SER A 191 7.00 19.40 14.12
C SER A 191 7.40 19.95 15.49
N ILE A 192 6.47 20.57 16.22
CA ILE A 192 6.71 21.13 17.55
C ILE A 192 7.09 20.03 18.56
N PHE A 193 6.34 18.95 18.64
CA PHE A 193 6.63 17.83 19.55
C PHE A 193 8.01 17.22 19.30
N ARG A 194 8.52 17.34 18.09
CA ARG A 194 9.82 16.80 17.70
C ARG A 194 11.01 17.70 18.07
N PHE A 195 10.79 19.03 18.19
CA PHE A 195 11.86 19.95 18.63
C PHE A 195 12.39 19.60 20.04
N GLY A 196 11.56 18.99 20.90
CA GLY A 196 11.95 18.51 22.22
C GLY A 196 13.02 17.39 22.17
N ASP A 197 12.99 16.53 21.17
CA ASP A 197 13.91 15.41 21.02
C ASP A 197 15.27 15.81 20.41
N LEU A 198 15.37 17.00 19.80
CA LEU A 198 16.57 17.50 19.12
C LEU A 198 17.62 18.09 20.07
N THR A 199 17.32 18.24 21.36
CA THR A 199 18.24 18.83 22.35
C THR A 199 19.30 17.85 22.85
N GLY A 200 19.22 16.55 22.48
CA GLY A 200 20.23 15.53 22.73
C GLY A 200 21.15 15.36 21.53
N ASN A 201 22.44 15.27 21.77
CA ASN A 201 23.52 15.10 20.78
C ASN A 201 23.47 13.77 19.99
N LYS A 202 22.30 13.12 19.89
CA LYS A 202 22.08 11.84 19.20
C LYS A 202 21.54 12.06 17.79
N ASP A 203 22.48 11.94 16.86
CA ASP A 203 22.30 11.51 15.47
C ASP A 203 21.41 12.37 14.55
N ARG A 204 22.06 13.36 13.95
CA ARG A 204 21.59 14.03 12.73
C ARG A 204 21.00 13.03 11.71
N LYS A 205 21.63 11.85 11.52
CA LYS A 205 21.15 10.78 10.65
C LYS A 205 19.76 10.25 11.06
N PHE A 206 19.53 10.06 12.35
CA PHE A 206 18.21 9.61 12.84
C PHE A 206 17.14 10.68 12.59
N THR A 207 17.47 11.94 12.84
CA THR A 207 16.55 13.06 12.57
C THR A 207 16.20 13.17 11.09
N GLU A 208 17.19 13.08 10.20
CA GLU A 208 17.00 13.10 8.74
C GLU A 208 16.13 11.91 8.28
N TYR A 209 16.40 10.69 8.78
CA TYR A 209 15.62 9.49 8.50
C TYR A 209 14.15 9.66 8.86
N VAL A 210 13.85 10.13 10.07
CA VAL A 210 12.48 10.30 10.52
C VAL A 210 11.80 11.48 9.79
N LEU A 211 12.52 12.53 9.44
CA LEU A 211 11.97 13.64 8.63
C LEU A 211 11.57 13.16 7.25
N ILE A 212 12.43 12.44 6.55
CA ILE A 212 12.12 11.86 5.25
C ILE A 212 10.91 10.93 5.34
N GLY A 213 10.88 10.04 6.35
CA GLY A 213 9.75 9.15 6.59
C GLY A 213 8.43 9.91 6.83
N THR A 214 8.48 11.00 7.57
CA THR A 214 7.32 11.87 7.83
C THR A 214 6.83 12.53 6.55
N LEU A 215 7.71 13.16 5.79
CA LEU A 215 7.34 13.84 4.54
C LEU A 215 6.76 12.85 3.52
N LEU A 216 7.34 11.67 3.36
CA LEU A 216 6.80 10.60 2.52
C LEU A 216 5.42 10.14 3.01
N SER A 217 5.24 9.98 4.32
CA SER A 217 3.98 9.56 4.92
C SER A 217 2.86 10.55 4.63
N PHE A 218 3.10 11.85 4.87
CA PHE A 218 2.14 12.92 4.58
C PHE A 218 1.91 13.05 3.07
N GLY A 219 2.96 12.99 2.25
CA GLY A 219 2.84 13.04 0.79
C GLY A 219 1.94 11.95 0.24
N ILE A 220 2.11 10.69 0.67
CA ILE A 220 1.25 9.57 0.27
C ILE A 220 -0.20 9.81 0.71
N ALA A 221 -0.41 10.26 1.95
CA ALA A 221 -1.75 10.54 2.45
C ALA A 221 -2.44 11.66 1.67
N MET A 222 -1.72 12.75 1.36
CA MET A 222 -2.23 13.88 0.58
C MET A 222 -2.57 13.48 -0.86
N ILE A 223 -1.71 12.71 -1.53
CA ILE A 223 -1.97 12.22 -2.89
C ILE A 223 -3.20 11.30 -2.88
N THR A 224 -3.26 10.35 -1.94
CA THR A 224 -4.39 9.42 -1.83
C THR A 224 -5.70 10.17 -1.54
N GLY A 225 -5.68 11.14 -0.62
CA GLY A 225 -6.84 11.95 -0.30
C GLY A 225 -7.26 12.85 -1.47
N GLY A 226 -6.31 13.50 -2.14
CA GLY A 226 -6.58 14.31 -3.32
C GLY A 226 -7.21 13.52 -4.46
N VAL A 227 -6.68 12.32 -4.75
CA VAL A 227 -7.27 11.41 -5.73
C VAL A 227 -8.67 10.96 -5.30
N ALA A 228 -8.88 10.63 -4.01
CA ALA A 228 -10.19 10.25 -3.52
C ALA A 228 -11.22 11.38 -3.66
N VAL A 229 -10.84 12.62 -3.29
CA VAL A 229 -11.71 13.81 -3.45
C VAL A 229 -12.05 14.05 -4.92
N TRP A 230 -11.05 13.96 -5.81
CA TRP A 230 -11.29 14.10 -7.25
C TRP A 230 -12.24 13.04 -7.78
N LEU A 231 -12.03 11.75 -7.41
CA LEU A 231 -12.91 10.66 -7.82
C LEU A 231 -14.33 10.80 -7.26
N LEU A 232 -14.47 11.29 -6.03
CA LEU A 232 -15.78 11.55 -5.41
C LEU A 232 -16.51 12.73 -6.09
N ALA A 233 -15.79 13.74 -6.55
CA ALA A 233 -16.37 14.87 -7.28
C ALA A 233 -16.93 14.46 -8.66
N GLU A 234 -16.34 13.46 -9.32
CA GLU A 234 -16.85 12.91 -10.58
C GLU A 234 -18.15 12.08 -10.41
N LEU A 235 -18.56 11.84 -9.15
CA LEU A 235 -19.82 11.14 -8.83
C LEU A 235 -21.02 12.08 -8.64
N LEU A 236 -20.77 13.37 -8.47
CA LEU A 236 -21.79 14.42 -8.24
C LEU A 236 -22.24 15.05 -9.55
#